data_319d63789339f7dbed1063277dd6f4c4
#
_entry.id   319d63789339f7dbed1063277dd6f4c4
#
_cell.length_a   1.000
_cell.length_b   1.000
_cell.length_c   1.000
_cell.angle_alpha   90.00
_cell.angle_beta   90.00
_cell.angle_gamma   90.00
#
_symmetry.space_group_name_H-M   'P 1'
#
loop_
_entity.id
_entity.type
_entity.pdbx_description
1 polymer ?
#
loop_
_entity_poly.entity_id
_entity_poly.type
_entity_poly.pdbx_seq_one_letter_code
_entity_poly.pdbx_strand_id
1 'polypeptide(L)'
;MKHFLLTLLLTFIVGVCSAQTEHMKFKGVPMEGTLQTFTSKLKAKGFMPIGVQDGVSLLKGEFAGYKDCTIGAVADKSGMICKVSVIFPAMDKWGDLERCYSNYKSMLSEKYGAPKDCVENFQHDYVNDDNSKKFELEMDRCKYYSIFDGDNGEIQLEITHQSLTCYVMLSYFDNANQEKLRKQIMDDL
;
A
#
# COMPACT_ATOMS: atom_id res chain seq x y z
N MET A 1 70.60 -25.40 11.60
CA MET A 1 69.80 -24.59 10.72
C MET A 1 68.36 -25.12 10.83
N LYS A 2 67.52 -24.39 11.57
CA LYS A 2 66.15 -24.80 11.84
C LYS A 2 65.26 -24.04 10.87
N HIS A 3 64.58 -24.74 9.97
CA HIS A 3 63.61 -24.18 9.06
C HIS A 3 62.28 -23.99 9.81
N PHE A 4 61.90 -22.73 10.02
CA PHE A 4 60.61 -22.33 10.61
C PHE A 4 59.56 -22.29 9.47
N LEU A 5 58.74 -23.31 9.37
CA LEU A 5 57.64 -23.37 8.40
C LEU A 5 56.43 -22.60 9.00
N LEU A 6 56.25 -21.39 8.52
CA LEU A 6 55.11 -20.53 8.91
C LEU A 6 53.91 -20.92 8.01
N THR A 7 53.03 -21.77 8.54
CA THR A 7 51.77 -22.15 7.87
C THR A 7 50.77 -21.02 8.04
N LEU A 8 50.57 -20.22 6.99
CA LEU A 8 49.53 -19.19 6.93
C LEU A 8 48.17 -19.85 6.74
N LEU A 9 47.39 -19.98 7.82
CA LEU A 9 46.01 -20.49 7.80
C LEU A 9 45.09 -19.36 7.29
N LEU A 10 44.77 -19.39 5.99
CA LEU A 10 43.83 -18.47 5.36
C LEU A 10 42.42 -18.94 5.71
N THR A 11 41.83 -18.40 6.77
CA THR A 11 40.41 -18.60 7.11
C THR A 11 39.54 -17.86 6.11
N PHE A 12 38.96 -18.62 5.20
CA PHE A 12 37.94 -18.15 4.27
C PHE A 12 36.65 -17.94 5.08
N ILE A 13 36.38 -16.70 5.50
CA ILE A 13 35.08 -16.32 6.07
C ILE A 13 34.10 -16.25 4.90
N VAL A 14 33.42 -17.34 4.65
CA VAL A 14 32.24 -17.34 3.76
C VAL A 14 31.15 -16.56 4.49
N GLY A 15 31.09 -15.27 4.21
CA GLY A 15 29.97 -14.43 4.62
C GLY A 15 28.70 -14.99 3.97
N VAL A 16 27.87 -15.67 4.75
CA VAL A 16 26.50 -16.01 4.35
C VAL A 16 25.77 -14.68 4.21
N CYS A 17 25.80 -14.09 3.01
CA CYS A 17 24.96 -12.97 2.66
C CYS A 17 23.53 -13.52 2.63
N SER A 18 22.82 -13.50 3.76
CA SER A 18 21.38 -13.69 3.79
C SER A 18 20.81 -12.58 2.92
N ALA A 19 20.34 -12.92 1.73
CA ALA A 19 19.58 -11.98 0.93
C ALA A 19 18.38 -11.55 1.76
N GLN A 20 18.49 -10.39 2.39
CA GLN A 20 17.41 -9.82 3.19
C GLN A 20 16.28 -9.52 2.22
N THR A 21 15.13 -10.17 2.39
CA THR A 21 13.96 -9.89 1.57
C THR A 21 13.62 -8.42 1.72
N GLU A 22 13.72 -7.67 0.63
CA GLU A 22 13.35 -6.26 0.66
C GLU A 22 11.82 -6.14 0.66
N HIS A 23 11.32 -5.37 1.62
CA HIS A 23 9.90 -5.08 1.77
C HIS A 23 9.57 -3.69 1.21
N MET A 24 8.35 -3.55 0.71
CA MET A 24 7.80 -2.26 0.36
C MET A 24 7.80 -1.33 1.57
N LYS A 25 8.01 -0.02 1.35
CA LYS A 25 8.06 0.98 2.42
C LYS A 25 6.88 1.94 2.35
N PHE A 26 6.16 2.08 3.45
CA PHE A 26 5.17 3.13 3.63
C PHE A 26 5.74 4.24 4.53
N LYS A 27 5.86 5.47 4.04
CA LYS A 27 6.48 6.62 4.75
C LYS A 27 7.89 6.28 5.30
N GLY A 28 8.64 5.47 4.55
CA GLY A 28 9.98 5.02 4.95
C GLY A 28 9.99 3.92 6.01
N VAL A 29 8.83 3.37 6.39
CA VAL A 29 8.69 2.22 7.29
C VAL A 29 8.50 0.96 6.44
N PRO A 30 9.40 -0.04 6.52
CA PRO A 30 9.21 -1.30 5.81
C PRO A 30 7.93 -2.01 6.28
N MET A 31 7.20 -2.59 5.32
CA MET A 31 5.99 -3.37 5.60
C MET A 31 6.36 -4.78 6.06
N GLU A 32 7.02 -4.86 7.22
CA GLU A 32 7.55 -6.08 7.81
C GLU A 32 7.14 -6.23 9.29
N GLY A 33 7.25 -7.45 9.79
CA GLY A 33 6.97 -7.77 11.19
C GLY A 33 5.48 -7.76 11.54
N THR A 34 5.16 -7.60 12.82
CA THR A 34 3.78 -7.65 13.32
C THR A 34 3.07 -6.31 13.14
N LEU A 35 1.73 -6.37 13.08
CA LEU A 35 0.87 -5.19 13.03
C LEU A 35 1.18 -4.17 14.14
N GLN A 36 1.42 -4.67 15.36
CA GLN A 36 1.77 -3.83 16.52
C GLN A 36 3.10 -3.10 16.33
N THR A 37 4.13 -3.81 15.86
CA THR A 37 5.46 -3.22 15.60
C THR A 37 5.38 -2.18 14.51
N PHE A 38 4.70 -2.48 13.41
CA PHE A 38 4.51 -1.56 12.29
C PHE A 38 3.73 -0.30 12.71
N THR A 39 2.61 -0.47 13.42
CA THR A 39 1.81 0.64 13.96
C THR A 39 2.63 1.53 14.88
N SER A 40 3.49 0.94 15.74
CA SER A 40 4.39 1.71 16.61
C SER A 40 5.39 2.54 15.82
N LYS A 41 5.95 2.00 14.73
CA LYS A 41 6.84 2.74 13.81
C LYS A 41 6.08 3.90 13.14
N LEU A 42 4.82 3.70 12.71
CA LEU A 42 3.98 4.77 12.14
C LEU A 42 3.63 5.85 13.16
N LYS A 43 3.36 5.47 14.40
CA LYS A 43 3.18 6.44 15.51
C LYS A 43 4.40 7.34 15.68
N ALA A 44 5.61 6.80 15.61
CA ALA A 44 6.85 7.58 15.66
C ALA A 44 7.02 8.51 14.44
N LYS A 45 6.29 8.28 13.34
CA LYS A 45 6.22 9.17 12.15
C LYS A 45 5.11 10.23 12.25
N GLY A 46 4.41 10.32 13.37
CA GLY A 46 3.38 11.32 13.62
C GLY A 46 1.94 10.86 13.33
N PHE A 47 1.73 9.57 12.98
CA PHE A 47 0.37 9.04 12.85
C PHE A 47 -0.20 8.68 14.21
N MET A 48 -1.46 9.05 14.45
CA MET A 48 -2.16 8.84 15.71
C MET A 48 -3.06 7.59 15.62
N PRO A 49 -2.79 6.52 16.38
CA PRO A 49 -3.67 5.36 16.44
C PRO A 49 -5.08 5.77 16.92
N ILE A 50 -6.12 5.31 16.21
CA ILE A 50 -7.52 5.58 16.55
C ILE A 50 -8.30 4.30 16.89
N GLY A 51 -7.73 3.12 16.64
CA GLY A 51 -8.34 1.85 17.01
C GLY A 51 -7.88 0.68 16.16
N VAL A 52 -8.49 -0.47 16.45
CA VAL A 52 -8.39 -1.68 15.63
C VAL A 52 -9.82 -2.12 15.33
N GLN A 53 -10.12 -2.33 14.06
CA GLN A 53 -11.42 -2.81 13.59
C GLN A 53 -11.21 -3.95 12.60
N ASP A 54 -11.84 -5.10 12.84
CA ASP A 54 -11.81 -6.28 11.96
C ASP A 54 -10.39 -6.72 11.55
N GLY A 55 -9.42 -6.64 12.47
CA GLY A 55 -8.02 -6.99 12.21
C GLY A 55 -7.22 -5.90 11.48
N VAL A 56 -7.82 -4.75 11.22
CA VAL A 56 -7.17 -3.58 10.62
C VAL A 56 -6.80 -2.57 11.71
N SER A 57 -5.53 -2.22 11.82
CA SER A 57 -5.10 -1.10 12.68
C SER A 57 -5.37 0.21 11.96
N LEU A 58 -6.13 1.09 12.61
CA LEU A 58 -6.50 2.40 12.08
C LEU A 58 -5.69 3.50 12.76
N LEU A 59 -5.13 4.39 11.94
CA LEU A 59 -4.43 5.60 12.40
C LEU A 59 -4.95 6.81 11.64
N LYS A 60 -4.80 8.00 12.24
CA LYS A 60 -5.04 9.30 11.59
C LYS A 60 -3.73 10.05 11.40
N GLY A 61 -3.63 10.83 10.32
CA GLY A 61 -2.48 11.69 10.11
C GLY A 61 -2.54 12.46 8.80
N GLU A 62 -1.50 13.25 8.57
CA GLU A 62 -1.32 13.95 7.31
C GLU A 62 -0.59 13.05 6.30
N PHE A 63 -1.10 12.99 5.09
CA PHE A 63 -0.48 12.27 4.00
C PHE A 63 -0.50 13.10 2.72
N ALA A 64 0.70 13.32 2.15
CA ALA A 64 0.91 13.96 0.85
C ALA A 64 0.10 15.27 0.66
N GLY A 65 0.06 16.12 1.71
CA GLY A 65 -0.62 17.43 1.71
C GLY A 65 -2.08 17.40 2.16
N TYR A 66 -2.68 16.22 2.33
CA TYR A 66 -4.03 16.11 2.92
C TYR A 66 -3.93 15.84 4.42
N LYS A 67 -4.65 16.66 5.20
CA LYS A 67 -4.88 16.44 6.62
C LYS A 67 -5.98 15.42 6.83
N ASP A 68 -6.05 14.84 8.02
CA ASP A 68 -7.12 13.93 8.43
C ASP A 68 -7.30 12.67 7.58
N CYS A 69 -6.24 12.23 6.89
CA CYS A 69 -6.25 10.93 6.22
C CYS A 69 -6.36 9.81 7.25
N THR A 70 -7.13 8.77 6.92
CA THR A 70 -7.17 7.53 7.71
C THR A 70 -6.22 6.52 7.06
N ILE A 71 -5.33 5.95 7.88
CA ILE A 71 -4.40 4.92 7.46
C ILE A 71 -4.88 3.58 8.02
N GLY A 72 -5.17 2.63 7.14
CA GLY A 72 -5.50 1.26 7.51
C GLY A 72 -4.30 0.35 7.26
N ALA A 73 -3.76 -0.28 8.30
CA ALA A 73 -2.75 -1.32 8.17
C ALA A 73 -3.39 -2.69 8.39
N VAL A 74 -3.28 -3.56 7.40
CA VAL A 74 -3.89 -4.89 7.37
C VAL A 74 -2.80 -5.94 7.52
N ALA A 75 -2.98 -6.86 8.45
CA ALA A 75 -2.16 -8.05 8.58
C ALA A 75 -2.94 -9.29 8.12
N ASP A 76 -2.21 -10.28 7.64
CA ASP A 76 -2.75 -11.61 7.36
C ASP A 76 -3.02 -12.41 8.66
N LYS A 77 -3.49 -13.66 8.52
CA LYS A 77 -3.74 -14.56 9.67
C LYS A 77 -2.49 -14.89 10.48
N SER A 78 -1.30 -14.76 9.89
CA SER A 78 -0.02 -14.95 10.57
C SER A 78 0.46 -13.69 11.30
N GLY A 79 -0.25 -12.58 11.17
CA GLY A 79 0.09 -11.27 11.74
C GLY A 79 1.07 -10.45 10.93
N MET A 80 1.43 -10.87 9.70
CA MET A 80 2.31 -10.13 8.79
C MET A 80 1.54 -9.04 8.06
N ILE A 81 2.16 -7.86 7.92
CA ILE A 81 1.57 -6.73 7.19
C ILE A 81 1.52 -7.01 5.70
N CYS A 82 0.34 -7.17 5.14
CA CYS A 82 0.15 -7.45 3.71
C CYS A 82 -0.33 -6.24 2.91
N LYS A 83 -1.00 -5.28 3.54
CA LYS A 83 -1.56 -4.10 2.88
C LYS A 83 -1.55 -2.89 3.82
N VAL A 84 -1.24 -1.72 3.26
CA VAL A 84 -1.46 -0.43 3.93
C VAL A 84 -2.27 0.45 2.99
N SER A 85 -3.40 0.98 3.48
CA SER A 85 -4.26 1.88 2.69
C SER A 85 -4.31 3.27 3.32
N VAL A 86 -4.26 4.28 2.49
CA VAL A 86 -4.53 5.67 2.83
C VAL A 86 -5.90 6.03 2.28
N ILE A 87 -6.82 6.33 3.16
CA ILE A 87 -8.16 6.80 2.83
C ILE A 87 -8.14 8.32 2.99
N PHE A 88 -8.33 9.03 1.89
CA PHE A 88 -8.43 10.49 1.90
C PHE A 88 -9.76 10.94 2.51
N PRO A 89 -9.86 12.18 3.00
CA PRO A 89 -11.14 12.71 3.47
C PRO A 89 -12.27 12.53 2.45
N ALA A 90 -13.47 12.26 2.93
CA ALA A 90 -14.66 12.11 2.10
C ALA A 90 -14.91 13.36 1.23
N MET A 91 -15.41 13.14 0.03
CA MET A 91 -15.70 14.19 -0.95
C MET A 91 -17.12 14.03 -1.48
N ASP A 92 -17.88 15.13 -1.43
CA ASP A 92 -19.30 15.11 -1.81
C ASP A 92 -19.54 15.24 -3.31
N LYS A 93 -18.57 15.79 -4.05
CA LYS A 93 -18.68 16.04 -5.49
C LYS A 93 -17.74 15.12 -6.27
N TRP A 94 -18.23 14.59 -7.38
CA TRP A 94 -17.39 13.79 -8.29
C TRP A 94 -16.15 14.57 -8.77
N GLY A 95 -16.32 15.82 -9.16
CA GLY A 95 -15.20 16.66 -9.64
C GLY A 95 -14.08 16.84 -8.61
N ASP A 96 -14.37 16.76 -7.30
CA ASP A 96 -13.34 16.79 -6.24
C ASP A 96 -12.62 15.44 -6.13
N LEU A 97 -13.36 14.32 -6.24
CA LEU A 97 -12.79 12.97 -6.27
C LEU A 97 -11.87 12.80 -7.49
N GLU A 98 -12.35 13.17 -8.67
CA GLU A 98 -11.62 13.04 -9.93
C GLU A 98 -10.36 13.93 -9.94
N ARG A 99 -10.43 15.15 -9.42
CA ARG A 99 -9.27 16.02 -9.28
C ARG A 99 -8.24 15.45 -8.29
N CYS A 100 -8.67 14.94 -7.14
CA CYS A 100 -7.80 14.29 -6.18
C CYS A 100 -7.11 13.09 -6.81
N TYR A 101 -7.86 12.19 -7.42
CA TYR A 101 -7.37 11.02 -8.11
C TYR A 101 -6.36 11.39 -9.21
N SER A 102 -6.70 12.31 -10.11
CA SER A 102 -5.85 12.72 -11.23
C SER A 102 -4.53 13.33 -10.77
N ASN A 103 -4.55 14.14 -9.70
CA ASN A 103 -3.34 14.71 -9.10
C ASN A 103 -2.41 13.62 -8.60
N TYR A 104 -2.94 12.64 -7.85
CA TYR A 104 -2.10 11.53 -7.35
C TYR A 104 -1.67 10.57 -8.43
N LYS A 105 -2.51 10.30 -9.42
CA LYS A 105 -2.13 9.52 -10.61
C LYS A 105 -0.93 10.17 -11.33
N SER A 106 -0.96 11.50 -11.50
CA SER A 106 0.16 12.24 -12.10
C SER A 106 1.44 12.12 -11.27
N MET A 107 1.37 12.34 -9.95
CA MET A 107 2.52 12.22 -9.05
C MET A 107 3.09 10.79 -9.01
N LEU A 108 2.22 9.78 -9.03
CA LEU A 108 2.64 8.39 -9.07
C LEU A 108 3.28 8.05 -10.42
N SER A 109 2.73 8.58 -11.53
CA SER A 109 3.31 8.40 -12.86
C SER A 109 4.68 9.07 -12.99
N GLU A 110 4.88 10.23 -12.38
CA GLU A 110 6.19 10.88 -12.34
C GLU A 110 7.21 10.04 -11.55
N LYS A 111 6.78 9.42 -10.46
CA LYS A 111 7.68 8.68 -9.57
C LYS A 111 7.94 7.24 -10.02
N TYR A 112 6.92 6.54 -10.53
CA TYR A 112 6.96 5.10 -10.79
C TYR A 112 6.77 4.73 -12.28
N GLY A 113 6.57 5.74 -13.15
CA GLY A 113 6.25 5.50 -14.54
C GLY A 113 4.76 5.38 -14.81
N ALA A 114 4.40 5.06 -16.05
CA ALA A 114 2.99 4.86 -16.41
C ALA A 114 2.35 3.73 -15.60
N PRO A 115 1.04 3.83 -15.26
CA PRO A 115 0.36 2.73 -14.59
C PRO A 115 0.38 1.47 -15.48
N LYS A 116 0.61 0.29 -14.87
CA LYS A 116 0.58 -1.01 -15.55
C LYS A 116 -0.84 -1.44 -15.92
N ASP A 117 -1.82 -0.94 -15.17
CA ASP A 117 -3.24 -1.12 -15.44
C ASP A 117 -4.01 0.13 -15.01
N CYS A 118 -5.01 0.52 -15.81
CA CYS A 118 -5.80 1.71 -15.56
C CYS A 118 -7.19 1.55 -16.17
N VAL A 119 -8.21 1.69 -15.33
CA VAL A 119 -9.61 1.70 -15.75
C VAL A 119 -10.28 2.96 -15.19
N GLU A 120 -10.90 3.73 -16.08
CA GLU A 120 -11.63 4.96 -15.76
C GLU A 120 -12.94 4.91 -16.51
N ASN A 121 -13.89 4.13 -16.01
CA ASN A 121 -15.09 3.76 -16.76
C ASN A 121 -16.34 3.71 -15.88
N PHE A 122 -17.44 4.19 -16.46
CA PHE A 122 -18.80 4.01 -15.97
C PHE A 122 -19.50 2.92 -16.80
N GLN A 123 -20.37 2.18 -16.17
CA GLN A 123 -21.12 1.12 -16.88
C GLN A 123 -22.10 1.69 -17.91
N HIS A 124 -22.57 2.93 -17.72
CA HIS A 124 -23.57 3.58 -18.57
C HIS A 124 -23.02 4.83 -19.27
N ASP A 125 -23.28 4.96 -20.56
CA ASP A 125 -22.77 6.07 -21.41
C ASP A 125 -23.45 7.43 -21.15
N TYR A 126 -24.61 7.44 -20.46
CA TYR A 126 -25.37 8.67 -20.20
C TYR A 126 -24.94 9.44 -18.94
N VAL A 127 -23.84 9.03 -18.31
CA VAL A 127 -23.35 9.60 -17.05
C VAL A 127 -22.54 10.86 -17.35
N ASN A 128 -23.17 12.04 -17.25
CA ASN A 128 -22.57 13.30 -17.70
C ASN A 128 -22.32 14.36 -16.61
N ASP A 129 -22.97 14.24 -15.45
CA ASP A 129 -22.86 15.20 -14.36
C ASP A 129 -22.34 14.57 -13.05
N ASP A 130 -21.92 15.41 -12.11
CA ASP A 130 -21.34 14.98 -10.82
C ASP A 130 -22.26 14.05 -10.03
N ASN A 131 -23.57 14.28 -10.04
CA ASN A 131 -24.51 13.50 -9.25
C ASN A 131 -24.71 12.12 -9.87
N SER A 132 -24.87 12.03 -11.21
CA SER A 132 -24.98 10.76 -11.90
C SER A 132 -23.71 9.93 -11.80
N LYS A 133 -22.53 10.54 -11.90
CA LYS A 133 -21.24 9.87 -11.72
C LYS A 133 -21.06 9.31 -10.31
N LYS A 134 -21.39 10.12 -9.29
CA LYS A 134 -21.35 9.68 -7.90
C LYS A 134 -22.35 8.55 -7.63
N PHE A 135 -23.56 8.63 -8.16
CA PHE A 135 -24.57 7.60 -8.04
C PHE A 135 -24.11 6.27 -8.68
N GLU A 136 -23.46 6.31 -9.86
CA GLU A 136 -22.88 5.11 -10.47
C GLU A 136 -21.79 4.48 -9.60
N LEU A 137 -20.96 5.30 -8.94
CA LEU A 137 -19.96 4.81 -7.98
C LEU A 137 -20.64 4.14 -6.78
N GLU A 138 -21.64 4.78 -6.17
CA GLU A 138 -22.38 4.26 -5.00
C GLU A 138 -23.17 2.96 -5.30
N MET A 139 -23.46 2.71 -6.57
CA MET A 139 -24.13 1.49 -7.06
C MET A 139 -23.17 0.42 -7.60
N ASP A 140 -21.85 0.55 -7.36
CA ASP A 140 -20.82 -0.36 -7.88
C ASP A 140 -20.81 -0.48 -9.42
N ARG A 141 -21.25 0.57 -10.13
CA ARG A 141 -21.31 0.64 -11.59
C ARG A 141 -20.24 1.57 -12.19
N CYS A 142 -19.25 1.90 -11.40
CA CYS A 142 -18.08 2.68 -11.78
C CYS A 142 -16.81 1.91 -11.40
N LYS A 143 -15.83 1.89 -12.32
CA LYS A 143 -14.47 1.43 -12.04
C LYS A 143 -13.51 2.56 -12.36
N TYR A 144 -12.84 3.05 -11.34
CA TYR A 144 -11.93 4.18 -11.47
C TYR A 144 -10.66 3.91 -10.66
N TYR A 145 -9.66 3.27 -11.29
CA TYR A 145 -8.43 2.92 -10.62
C TYR A 145 -7.21 2.96 -11.56
N SER A 146 -6.03 3.08 -10.96
CA SER A 146 -4.72 2.93 -11.58
C SER A 146 -3.81 2.10 -10.69
N ILE A 147 -3.08 1.16 -11.30
CA ILE A 147 -2.13 0.28 -10.62
C ILE A 147 -0.73 0.57 -11.12
N PHE A 148 0.21 0.73 -10.20
CA PHE A 148 1.61 1.02 -10.48
C PHE A 148 2.51 -0.04 -9.86
N ASP A 149 3.62 -0.35 -10.55
CA ASP A 149 4.69 -1.12 -9.96
C ASP A 149 5.54 -0.20 -9.07
N GLY A 150 5.54 -0.46 -7.77
CA GLY A 150 6.37 0.25 -6.78
C GLY A 150 7.62 -0.57 -6.40
N ASP A 151 8.51 0.05 -5.62
CA ASP A 151 9.68 -0.64 -5.09
C ASP A 151 9.24 -1.79 -4.17
N ASN A 152 9.49 -3.04 -4.59
CA ASN A 152 9.14 -4.28 -3.88
C ASN A 152 7.64 -4.48 -3.61
N GLY A 153 6.77 -3.89 -4.44
CA GLY A 153 5.34 -3.99 -4.24
C GLY A 153 4.51 -3.33 -5.33
N GLU A 154 3.22 -3.30 -5.09
CA GLU A 154 2.22 -2.72 -5.97
C GLU A 154 1.51 -1.57 -5.28
N ILE A 155 1.19 -0.52 -6.03
CA ILE A 155 0.46 0.65 -5.54
C ILE A 155 -0.81 0.79 -6.37
N GLN A 156 -1.96 0.76 -5.70
CA GLN A 156 -3.27 0.97 -6.32
C GLN A 156 -3.86 2.29 -5.84
N LEU A 157 -4.20 3.16 -6.77
CA LEU A 157 -4.96 4.38 -6.54
C LEU A 157 -6.37 4.17 -7.11
N GLU A 158 -7.41 4.48 -6.34
CA GLU A 158 -8.79 4.28 -6.77
C GLU A 158 -9.74 5.35 -6.21
N ILE A 159 -10.81 5.62 -6.94
CA ILE A 159 -12.01 6.27 -6.42
C ILE A 159 -12.95 5.16 -5.99
N THR A 160 -13.37 5.17 -4.73
CA THR A 160 -14.23 4.14 -4.16
C THR A 160 -15.19 4.72 -3.15
N HIS A 161 -16.05 3.88 -2.57
CA HIS A 161 -17.03 4.29 -1.57
C HIS A 161 -17.18 3.25 -0.47
N GLN A 162 -17.70 3.70 0.66
CA GLN A 162 -18.23 2.84 1.72
C GLN A 162 -19.61 3.36 2.08
N SER A 163 -20.64 2.58 1.79
CA SER A 163 -22.05 3.03 1.81
C SER A 163 -22.20 4.27 0.91
N LEU A 164 -22.66 5.41 1.43
CA LEU A 164 -22.84 6.67 0.70
C LEU A 164 -21.64 7.63 0.84
N THR A 165 -20.53 7.18 1.43
CA THR A 165 -19.33 8.00 1.62
C THR A 165 -18.32 7.68 0.52
N CYS A 166 -18.05 8.64 -0.36
CA CYS A 166 -17.10 8.50 -1.46
C CYS A 166 -15.76 9.14 -1.12
N TYR A 167 -14.67 8.48 -1.51
CA TYR A 167 -13.31 8.94 -1.23
C TYR A 167 -12.31 8.38 -2.26
N VAL A 168 -11.14 8.97 -2.29
CA VAL A 168 -9.99 8.41 -2.99
C VAL A 168 -9.23 7.52 -2.00
N MET A 169 -8.76 6.37 -2.45
CA MET A 169 -7.94 5.46 -1.65
C MET A 169 -6.64 5.13 -2.38
N LEU A 170 -5.54 5.14 -1.64
CA LEU A 170 -4.22 4.74 -2.12
C LEU A 170 -3.73 3.56 -1.30
N SER A 171 -3.56 2.41 -1.93
CA SER A 171 -3.19 1.15 -1.28
C SER A 171 -1.81 0.68 -1.71
N TYR A 172 -1.03 0.21 -0.76
CA TYR A 172 0.31 -0.35 -0.90
C TYR A 172 0.25 -1.85 -0.58
N PHE A 173 0.77 -2.68 -1.47
CA PHE A 173 0.81 -4.13 -1.32
C PHE A 173 2.27 -4.60 -1.37
N ASP A 174 2.73 -5.26 -0.33
CA ASP A 174 4.09 -5.80 -0.26
C ASP A 174 4.18 -7.14 -1.00
N ASN A 175 5.03 -7.23 -2.04
CA ASN A 175 5.14 -8.42 -2.87
C ASN A 175 5.62 -9.64 -2.08
N ALA A 176 6.59 -9.46 -1.18
CA ALA A 176 7.16 -10.57 -0.42
C ALA A 176 6.12 -11.21 0.51
N ASN A 177 5.28 -10.39 1.14
CA ASN A 177 4.23 -10.87 2.04
C ASN A 177 3.02 -11.41 1.26
N GLN A 178 2.68 -10.83 0.10
CA GLN A 178 1.67 -11.38 -0.82
C GLN A 178 2.07 -12.77 -1.33
N GLU A 179 3.34 -12.98 -1.68
CA GLU A 179 3.81 -14.30 -2.12
C GLU A 179 3.79 -15.34 -1.00
N LYS A 180 4.16 -14.95 0.23
CA LYS A 180 4.03 -15.83 1.40
C LYS A 180 2.58 -16.23 1.66
N LEU A 181 1.66 -15.26 1.62
CA LEU A 181 0.23 -15.51 1.78
C LEU A 181 -0.29 -16.45 0.69
N ARG A 182 0.11 -16.24 -0.57
CA ARG A 182 -0.26 -17.11 -1.67
C ARG A 182 0.24 -18.55 -1.46
N LYS A 183 1.50 -18.73 -1.01
CA LYS A 183 2.05 -20.06 -0.71
C LYS A 183 1.24 -20.75 0.39
N GLN A 184 0.92 -20.05 1.47
CA GLN A 184 0.08 -20.60 2.54
C GLN A 184 -1.29 -21.08 2.03
N ILE A 185 -1.94 -20.27 1.18
CA ILE A 185 -3.23 -20.67 0.57
C ILE A 185 -3.06 -21.91 -0.34
N MET A 186 -1.97 -21.97 -1.11
CA MET A 186 -1.69 -23.12 -1.98
C MET A 186 -1.39 -24.39 -1.19
N ASP A 187 -0.75 -24.28 -0.02
CA ASP A 187 -0.46 -25.40 0.86
C ASP A 187 -1.74 -25.97 1.53
N ASP A 188 -2.82 -25.16 1.59
CA ASP A 188 -4.13 -25.57 2.11
C ASP A 188 -5.03 -26.26 1.05
N LEU A 189 -4.64 -26.26 -0.25
CA LEU A 189 -5.36 -26.86 -1.38
C LEU A 189 -4.85 -28.26 -1.71
#